data_a942a49d7b9e2384e7e4743d89a03e35
#
_entry.id   a942a49d7b9e2384e7e4743d89a03e35
#
_cell.length_a   1.000
_cell.length_b   1.000
_cell.length_c   1.000
_cell.angle_alpha   90.00
_cell.angle_beta   90.00
_cell.angle_gamma   90.00
#
_symmetry.space_group_name_H-M   'P 1'
#
loop_
_entity.id
_entity.type
_entity.pdbx_description
1 polymer ?
#
loop_
_entity_poly.entity_id
_entity_poly.type
_entity_poly.pdbx_seq_one_letter_code
_entity_poly.pdbx_strand_id
1 'polypeptide(L)'
;MNNRLKYLIAFTFLFVLNDFAFIPVKSYMGWLAIDYTFRLMALAFITFLMYSKQCAPADFGLVKMRTGPFIAWVVVLSAAGIFIDRFGWRFFRSVLPPTGLFHFPAADNSFAKFFDLTVGVALVSVSEEAIFRGYYASVLRGYFKNPVALVAVSCVLFGLIHWSGGLHAVLATAVWGVLPMISVLKTGSILPAVIAHWATDFAYFIR
;
A
#
# COMPACT_ATOMS: atom_id res chain seq x y z
N MET A 1 2.33 -16.09 -21.15
CA MET A 1 1.98 -14.97 -20.22
C MET A 1 3.12 -13.97 -20.25
N ASN A 2 2.83 -12.67 -20.44
CA ASN A 2 3.83 -11.60 -20.46
C ASN A 2 4.59 -11.58 -19.11
N ASN A 3 5.92 -11.41 -19.13
CA ASN A 3 6.73 -11.39 -17.91
C ASN A 3 6.27 -10.32 -16.91
N ARG A 4 5.82 -9.15 -17.39
CA ARG A 4 5.30 -8.09 -16.53
C ARG A 4 4.06 -8.53 -15.72
N LEU A 5 3.17 -9.33 -16.31
CA LEU A 5 2.02 -9.89 -15.60
C LEU A 5 2.45 -10.94 -14.57
N LYS A 6 3.50 -11.74 -14.87
CA LYS A 6 4.06 -12.68 -13.88
C LYS A 6 4.59 -11.95 -12.65
N TYR A 7 5.29 -10.83 -12.85
CA TYR A 7 5.82 -10.02 -11.73
C TYR A 7 4.69 -9.36 -10.92
N LEU A 8 3.63 -8.89 -11.59
CA LEU A 8 2.44 -8.37 -10.89
C LEU A 8 1.83 -9.43 -9.97
N ILE A 9 1.65 -10.65 -10.51
CA ILE A 9 1.12 -11.78 -9.72
C ILE A 9 2.08 -12.13 -8.57
N ALA A 10 3.39 -12.16 -8.81
CA ALA A 10 4.39 -12.43 -7.76
C ALA A 10 4.36 -11.39 -6.64
N PHE A 11 4.26 -10.11 -6.97
CA PHE A 11 4.10 -9.05 -5.98
C PHE A 11 2.81 -9.20 -5.19
N THR A 12 1.67 -9.41 -5.85
CA THR A 12 0.38 -9.63 -5.18
C THR A 12 0.47 -10.80 -4.22
N PHE A 13 1.05 -11.92 -4.67
CA PHE A 13 1.19 -13.13 -3.87
C PHE A 13 2.10 -12.92 -2.65
N LEU A 14 3.18 -12.14 -2.80
CA LEU A 14 4.08 -11.80 -1.70
C LEU A 14 3.32 -11.10 -0.57
N PHE A 15 2.45 -10.13 -0.88
CA PHE A 15 1.67 -9.42 0.12
C PHE A 15 0.53 -10.26 0.70
N VAL A 16 -0.08 -11.14 -0.08
CA VAL A 16 -1.04 -12.13 0.45
C VAL A 16 -0.37 -13.07 1.44
N LEU A 17 0.88 -13.51 1.17
CA LEU A 17 1.66 -14.33 2.10
C LEU A 17 2.05 -13.56 3.36
N ASN A 18 2.34 -12.26 3.27
CA ASN A 18 2.58 -11.42 4.44
C ASN A 18 1.39 -11.47 5.41
N ASP A 19 0.18 -11.31 4.90
CA ASP A 19 -1.05 -11.39 5.69
C ASP A 19 -1.25 -12.78 6.33
N PHE A 20 -0.94 -13.86 5.61
CA PHE A 20 -0.94 -15.21 6.19
C PHE A 20 0.05 -15.34 7.34
N ALA A 21 1.25 -14.76 7.17
CA ALA A 21 2.29 -14.83 8.18
C ALA A 21 1.94 -14.06 9.46
N PHE A 22 1.06 -13.07 9.39
CA PHE A 22 0.58 -12.32 10.55
C PHE A 22 -0.34 -13.12 11.48
N ILE A 23 -1.14 -14.05 10.95
CA ILE A 23 -2.20 -14.74 11.71
C ILE A 23 -1.68 -15.38 13.02
N PRO A 24 -0.56 -16.13 13.03
CA PRO A 24 -0.05 -16.77 14.25
C PRO A 24 0.68 -15.79 15.18
N VAL A 25 0.98 -14.55 14.75
CA VAL A 25 1.84 -13.64 15.50
C VAL A 25 1.10 -12.98 16.65
N LYS A 26 1.70 -13.04 17.85
CA LYS A 26 1.13 -12.48 19.10
C LYS A 26 1.98 -11.36 19.69
N SER A 27 3.23 -11.19 19.26
CA SER A 27 4.12 -10.17 19.77
C SER A 27 4.32 -9.03 18.77
N TYR A 28 4.46 -7.81 19.27
CA TYR A 28 4.72 -6.64 18.44
C TYR A 28 6.03 -6.77 17.64
N MET A 29 7.12 -7.21 18.28
CA MET A 29 8.39 -7.42 17.60
C MET A 29 8.33 -8.52 16.53
N GLY A 30 7.57 -9.59 16.77
CA GLY A 30 7.36 -10.64 15.78
C GLY A 30 6.59 -10.14 14.57
N TRP A 31 5.58 -9.30 14.78
CA TRP A 31 4.86 -8.65 13.70
C TRP A 31 5.76 -7.72 12.89
N LEU A 32 6.55 -6.84 13.53
CA LEU A 32 7.50 -5.97 12.85
C LEU A 32 8.52 -6.77 12.02
N ALA A 33 9.09 -7.84 12.58
CA ALA A 33 10.06 -8.66 11.88
C ALA A 33 9.49 -9.27 10.60
N ILE A 34 8.26 -9.78 10.65
CA ILE A 34 7.57 -10.33 9.48
C ILE A 34 7.29 -9.23 8.47
N ASP A 35 6.62 -8.14 8.89
CA ASP A 35 6.25 -7.06 8.00
C ASP A 35 7.46 -6.49 7.26
N TYR A 36 8.52 -6.15 7.98
CA TYR A 36 9.74 -5.61 7.37
C TYR A 36 10.42 -6.60 6.44
N THR A 37 10.41 -7.90 6.77
CA THR A 37 10.97 -8.92 5.88
C THR A 37 10.27 -8.92 4.53
N PHE A 38 8.93 -8.94 4.50
CA PHE A 38 8.17 -8.93 3.25
C PHE A 38 8.34 -7.61 2.48
N ARG A 39 8.39 -6.45 3.17
CA ARG A 39 8.64 -5.14 2.54
C ARG A 39 10.04 -5.09 1.92
N LEU A 40 11.06 -5.55 2.63
CA LEU A 40 12.43 -5.61 2.12
C LEU A 40 12.56 -6.59 0.95
N MET A 41 11.90 -7.74 0.99
CA MET A 41 11.85 -8.67 -0.15
C MET A 41 11.20 -8.01 -1.37
N ALA A 42 10.10 -7.27 -1.19
CA ALA A 42 9.45 -6.53 -2.26
C ALA A 42 10.36 -5.47 -2.88
N LEU A 43 11.05 -4.67 -2.06
CA LEU A 43 11.99 -3.64 -2.52
C LEU A 43 13.24 -4.25 -3.17
N ALA A 44 13.75 -5.35 -2.64
CA ALA A 44 14.85 -6.10 -3.25
C ALA A 44 14.45 -6.63 -4.64
N PHE A 45 13.23 -7.14 -4.79
CA PHE A 45 12.73 -7.62 -6.07
C PHE A 45 12.53 -6.45 -7.07
N ILE A 46 11.98 -5.30 -6.64
CA ILE A 46 11.92 -4.08 -7.46
C ILE A 46 13.32 -3.69 -7.95
N THR A 47 14.29 -3.64 -7.03
CA THR A 47 15.68 -3.27 -7.33
C THR A 47 16.31 -4.25 -8.32
N PHE A 48 16.07 -5.55 -8.14
CA PHE A 48 16.53 -6.59 -9.07
C PHE A 48 15.93 -6.39 -10.48
N LEU A 49 14.63 -6.11 -10.59
CA LEU A 49 13.99 -5.88 -11.89
C LEU A 49 14.52 -4.64 -12.59
N MET A 50 14.85 -3.58 -11.84
CA MET A 50 15.47 -2.38 -12.40
C MET A 50 16.94 -2.63 -12.80
N TYR A 51 17.71 -3.30 -11.95
CA TYR A 51 19.12 -3.62 -12.22
C TYR A 51 19.26 -4.54 -13.45
N SER A 52 18.40 -5.55 -13.56
CA SER A 52 18.36 -6.47 -14.70
C SER A 52 17.72 -5.86 -15.97
N LYS A 53 17.36 -4.57 -15.94
CA LYS A 53 16.73 -3.82 -17.04
C LYS A 53 15.41 -4.42 -17.54
N GLN A 54 14.75 -5.23 -16.72
CA GLN A 54 13.42 -5.79 -17.03
C GLN A 54 12.30 -4.75 -16.80
N CYS A 55 12.53 -3.80 -15.92
CA CYS A 55 11.65 -2.66 -15.65
C CYS A 55 12.47 -1.37 -15.53
N ALA A 56 11.88 -0.25 -15.93
CA ALA A 56 12.44 1.09 -15.69
C ALA A 56 11.94 1.65 -14.35
N PRO A 57 12.65 2.61 -13.74
CA PRO A 57 12.15 3.32 -12.54
C PRO A 57 10.76 3.93 -12.74
N ALA A 58 10.46 4.43 -13.94
CA ALA A 58 9.15 4.96 -14.29
C ALA A 58 8.02 3.91 -14.24
N ASP A 59 8.32 2.61 -14.41
CA ASP A 59 7.33 1.55 -14.25
C ASP A 59 6.83 1.41 -12.82
N PHE A 60 7.64 1.85 -11.85
CA PHE A 60 7.30 1.90 -10.43
C PHE A 60 6.83 3.30 -9.99
N GLY A 61 6.59 4.21 -10.94
CA GLY A 61 6.18 5.58 -10.64
C GLY A 61 7.27 6.44 -9.98
N LEU A 62 8.53 6.04 -10.08
CA LEU A 62 9.69 6.80 -9.59
C LEU A 62 10.03 7.92 -10.58
N VAL A 63 9.12 8.87 -10.70
CA VAL A 63 9.20 10.00 -11.63
C VAL A 63 9.16 11.30 -10.85
N LYS A 64 10.07 12.22 -11.19
CA LYS A 64 10.08 13.58 -10.63
C LYS A 64 8.83 14.34 -11.09
N MET A 65 8.29 15.17 -10.21
CA MET A 65 7.20 16.06 -10.55
C MET A 65 7.46 17.49 -10.05
N ARG A 66 6.67 18.45 -10.56
CA ARG A 66 6.76 19.86 -10.18
C ARG A 66 6.30 20.05 -8.74
N THR A 67 6.93 20.95 -8.00
CA THR A 67 6.69 21.19 -6.58
C THR A 67 5.23 21.57 -6.27
N GLY A 68 4.62 22.47 -7.02
CA GLY A 68 3.25 22.91 -6.77
C GLY A 68 2.23 21.77 -6.81
N PRO A 69 2.10 21.01 -7.92
CA PRO A 69 1.26 19.83 -7.98
C PRO A 69 1.61 18.75 -6.96
N PHE A 70 2.91 18.57 -6.63
CA PHE A 70 3.35 17.64 -5.61
C PHE A 70 2.73 17.98 -4.24
N ILE A 71 2.89 19.24 -3.78
CA ILE A 71 2.32 19.68 -2.50
C ILE A 71 0.80 19.55 -2.49
N ALA A 72 0.12 19.98 -3.57
CA ALA A 72 -1.32 19.87 -3.67
C ALA A 72 -1.82 18.43 -3.53
N TRP A 73 -1.17 17.48 -4.23
CA TRP A 73 -1.52 16.07 -4.11
C TRP A 73 -1.21 15.49 -2.72
N VAL A 74 -0.07 15.83 -2.11
CA VAL A 74 0.24 15.41 -0.73
C VAL A 74 -0.85 15.84 0.22
N VAL A 75 -1.27 17.12 0.18
CA VAL A 75 -2.31 17.65 1.07
C VAL A 75 -3.65 16.96 0.84
N VAL A 76 -4.09 16.84 -0.42
CA VAL A 76 -5.38 16.21 -0.76
C VAL A 76 -5.40 14.73 -0.35
N LEU A 77 -4.35 13.98 -0.68
CA LEU A 77 -4.29 12.55 -0.39
C LEU A 77 -4.17 12.29 1.12
N SER A 78 -3.37 13.07 1.87
CA SER A 78 -3.24 12.93 3.32
C SER A 78 -4.56 13.26 4.03
N ALA A 79 -5.22 14.35 3.64
CA ALA A 79 -6.51 14.72 4.23
C ALA A 79 -7.58 13.65 3.97
N ALA A 80 -7.68 13.18 2.71
CA ALA A 80 -8.61 12.11 2.34
C ALA A 80 -8.28 10.79 3.03
N GLY A 81 -7.00 10.42 3.13
CA GLY A 81 -6.56 9.21 3.80
C GLY A 81 -6.93 9.19 5.26
N ILE A 82 -6.58 10.25 6.00
CA ILE A 82 -6.93 10.39 7.42
C ILE A 82 -8.46 10.43 7.63
N PHE A 83 -9.21 11.04 6.70
CA PHE A 83 -10.67 11.04 6.75
C PHE A 83 -11.24 9.63 6.57
N ILE A 84 -10.78 8.89 5.55
CA ILE A 84 -11.22 7.51 5.28
C ILE A 84 -10.83 6.60 6.44
N ASP A 85 -9.62 6.73 7.01
CA ASP A 85 -9.21 5.97 8.18
C ASP A 85 -10.14 6.25 9.39
N ARG A 86 -10.47 7.50 9.65
CA ARG A 86 -11.28 7.85 10.82
C ARG A 86 -12.75 7.52 10.69
N PHE A 87 -13.34 7.76 9.53
CA PHE A 87 -14.78 7.66 9.30
C PHE A 87 -15.15 6.42 8.48
N GLY A 88 -14.44 6.14 7.39
CA GLY A 88 -14.71 5.00 6.51
C GLY A 88 -14.47 3.67 7.22
N TRP A 89 -13.36 3.54 7.93
CA TRP A 89 -13.07 2.34 8.71
C TRP A 89 -14.14 2.07 9.78
N ARG A 90 -14.55 3.10 10.52
CA ARG A 90 -15.63 2.98 11.53
C ARG A 90 -16.96 2.62 10.89
N PHE A 91 -17.29 3.24 9.76
CA PHE A 91 -18.50 2.93 9.01
C PHE A 91 -18.53 1.47 8.57
N PHE A 92 -17.49 0.98 7.92
CA PHE A 92 -17.47 -0.41 7.48
C PHE A 92 -17.51 -1.39 8.67
N ARG A 93 -16.84 -1.09 9.77
CA ARG A 93 -16.93 -1.91 11.00
C ARG A 93 -18.31 -1.91 11.63
N SER A 94 -19.12 -0.88 11.48
CA SER A 94 -20.47 -0.82 12.03
C SER A 94 -21.51 -1.59 11.21
N VAL A 95 -21.27 -1.76 9.90
CA VAL A 95 -22.23 -2.39 8.97
C VAL A 95 -21.83 -3.80 8.53
N LEU A 96 -20.59 -4.21 8.79
CA LEU A 96 -20.07 -5.50 8.36
C LEU A 96 -19.74 -6.40 9.57
N PRO A 97 -19.89 -7.73 9.44
CA PRO A 97 -19.54 -8.63 10.51
C PRO A 97 -18.03 -8.60 10.81
N PRO A 98 -17.62 -8.85 12.07
CA PRO A 98 -16.22 -8.96 12.45
C PRO A 98 -15.62 -10.27 11.92
N THR A 99 -14.98 -10.21 10.76
CA THR A 99 -14.39 -11.38 10.07
C THR A 99 -12.85 -11.38 10.09
N GLY A 100 -12.23 -10.45 10.82
CA GLY A 100 -10.77 -10.35 10.89
C GLY A 100 -10.14 -11.53 11.63
N LEU A 101 -9.07 -12.08 11.05
CA LEU A 101 -8.25 -13.15 11.61
C LEU A 101 -7.01 -12.63 12.33
N PHE A 102 -6.65 -11.37 12.07
CA PHE A 102 -5.48 -10.71 12.61
C PHE A 102 -5.86 -9.39 13.32
N HIS A 103 -5.16 -9.12 14.42
CA HIS A 103 -5.22 -7.85 15.14
C HIS A 103 -3.79 -7.41 15.45
N PHE A 104 -3.48 -6.15 15.20
CA PHE A 104 -2.17 -5.59 15.50
C PHE A 104 -1.82 -5.79 16.98
N PRO A 105 -0.69 -6.44 17.30
CA PRO A 105 -0.25 -6.57 18.68
C PRO A 105 0.02 -5.20 19.30
N ALA A 106 -0.28 -5.05 20.58
CA ALA A 106 0.02 -3.82 21.29
C ALA A 106 1.54 -3.61 21.37
N ALA A 107 1.98 -2.37 21.14
CA ALA A 107 3.39 -2.03 21.25
C ALA A 107 3.80 -2.02 22.74
N ASP A 108 4.71 -2.90 23.08
CA ASP A 108 5.28 -3.09 24.42
C ASP A 108 6.65 -2.40 24.58
N ASN A 109 7.19 -1.83 23.52
CA ASN A 109 8.49 -1.17 23.48
C ASN A 109 8.36 0.19 22.79
N SER A 110 8.58 1.27 23.53
CA SER A 110 8.46 2.65 23.05
C SER A 110 9.45 3.00 21.94
N PHE A 111 10.68 2.47 22.01
CA PHE A 111 11.68 2.67 20.94
C PHE A 111 11.28 1.95 19.67
N ALA A 112 10.83 0.69 19.77
CA ALA A 112 10.35 -0.06 18.63
C ALA A 112 9.12 0.62 17.99
N LYS A 113 8.18 1.13 18.80
CA LYS A 113 7.04 1.92 18.32
C LYS A 113 7.48 3.19 17.59
N PHE A 114 8.43 3.94 18.15
CA PHE A 114 8.96 5.15 17.51
C PHE A 114 9.65 4.82 16.17
N PHE A 115 10.47 3.78 16.15
CA PHE A 115 11.14 3.33 14.94
C PHE A 115 10.14 2.89 13.87
N ASP A 116 9.11 2.15 14.26
CA ASP A 116 8.05 1.71 13.36
C ASP A 116 7.27 2.89 12.78
N LEU A 117 6.82 3.81 13.60
CA LEU A 117 6.09 5.00 13.16
C LEU A 117 6.88 5.88 12.17
N THR A 118 8.20 5.85 12.24
CA THR A 118 9.07 6.65 11.37
C THR A 118 9.57 5.84 10.18
N VAL A 119 10.40 4.83 10.43
CA VAL A 119 11.08 4.04 9.39
C VAL A 119 10.17 2.92 8.87
N GLY A 120 9.49 2.21 9.76
CA GLY A 120 8.63 1.08 9.38
C GLY A 120 7.48 1.50 8.49
N VAL A 121 6.70 2.49 8.91
CA VAL A 121 5.58 3.03 8.12
C VAL A 121 6.07 3.63 6.79
N ALA A 122 7.27 4.24 6.76
CA ALA A 122 7.86 4.69 5.49
C ALA A 122 8.20 3.51 4.57
N LEU A 123 8.73 2.41 5.12
CA LEU A 123 9.05 1.19 4.38
C LEU A 123 7.77 0.56 3.77
N VAL A 124 6.69 0.50 4.56
CA VAL A 124 5.36 0.07 4.10
C VAL A 124 4.90 0.95 2.95
N SER A 125 4.84 2.27 3.16
CA SER A 125 4.34 3.22 2.17
C SER A 125 5.11 3.16 0.85
N VAL A 126 6.46 3.11 0.90
CA VAL A 126 7.28 3.04 -0.31
C VAL A 126 7.03 1.73 -1.07
N SER A 127 7.03 0.59 -0.36
CA SER A 127 6.88 -0.73 -1.00
C SER A 127 5.49 -0.89 -1.62
N GLU A 128 4.44 -0.50 -0.90
CA GLU A 128 3.06 -0.64 -1.39
C GLU A 128 2.76 0.32 -2.53
N GLU A 129 3.12 1.60 -2.41
CA GLU A 129 2.83 2.55 -3.47
C GLU A 129 3.62 2.26 -4.75
N ALA A 130 4.89 1.81 -4.64
CA ALA A 130 5.67 1.41 -5.81
C ALA A 130 5.01 0.25 -6.57
N ILE A 131 4.44 -0.71 -5.85
CA ILE A 131 3.82 -1.89 -6.48
C ILE A 131 2.38 -1.58 -6.89
N PHE A 132 1.51 -1.23 -5.94
CA PHE A 132 0.07 -1.16 -6.19
C PHE A 132 -0.38 0.11 -6.93
N ARG A 133 0.43 1.17 -6.98
CA ARG A 133 0.16 2.37 -7.79
C ARG A 133 1.09 2.47 -8.98
N GLY A 134 2.41 2.41 -8.77
CA GLY A 134 3.38 2.51 -9.85
C GLY A 134 3.30 1.32 -10.81
N TYR A 135 3.69 0.15 -10.33
CA TYR A 135 3.81 -1.04 -11.18
C TYR A 135 2.46 -1.51 -11.73
N TYR A 136 1.41 -1.50 -10.90
CA TYR A 136 0.06 -1.85 -11.34
C TYR A 136 -0.43 -0.93 -12.45
N ALA A 137 -0.28 0.40 -12.31
CA ALA A 137 -0.65 1.33 -13.38
C ALA A 137 0.10 1.02 -14.68
N SER A 138 1.41 0.72 -14.60
CA SER A 138 2.24 0.45 -15.76
C SER A 138 1.83 -0.86 -16.49
N VAL A 139 1.44 -1.89 -15.75
CA VAL A 139 1.02 -3.19 -16.33
C VAL A 139 -0.43 -3.14 -16.79
N LEU A 140 -1.35 -2.66 -15.93
CA LEU A 140 -2.78 -2.71 -16.18
C LEU A 140 -3.22 -1.80 -17.33
N ARG A 141 -2.50 -0.71 -17.63
CA ARG A 141 -2.72 0.11 -18.85
C ARG A 141 -2.64 -0.71 -20.16
N GLY A 142 -1.91 -1.80 -20.17
CA GLY A 142 -1.87 -2.73 -21.30
C GLY A 142 -3.16 -3.53 -21.51
N TYR A 143 -3.93 -3.74 -20.45
CA TYR A 143 -5.14 -4.56 -20.45
C TYR A 143 -6.44 -3.73 -20.39
N PHE A 144 -6.42 -2.62 -19.67
CA PHE A 144 -7.60 -1.77 -19.46
C PHE A 144 -7.42 -0.42 -20.14
N LYS A 145 -8.20 -0.18 -21.22
CA LYS A 145 -8.24 1.12 -21.90
C LYS A 145 -9.09 2.14 -21.13
N ASN A 146 -10.09 1.66 -20.39
CA ASN A 146 -10.91 2.50 -19.54
C ASN A 146 -10.18 2.76 -18.21
N PRO A 147 -9.85 4.02 -17.87
CA PRO A 147 -9.15 4.36 -16.63
C PRO A 147 -9.97 4.03 -15.37
N VAL A 148 -11.30 4.07 -15.42
CA VAL A 148 -12.16 3.70 -14.30
C VAL A 148 -12.02 2.21 -13.98
N ALA A 149 -12.02 1.35 -15.01
CA ALA A 149 -11.81 -0.08 -14.83
C ALA A 149 -10.41 -0.38 -14.26
N LEU A 150 -9.38 0.33 -14.73
CA LEU A 150 -8.03 0.20 -14.21
C LEU A 150 -7.97 0.57 -12.72
N VAL A 151 -8.54 1.71 -12.34
CA VAL A 151 -8.60 2.15 -10.93
C VAL A 151 -9.34 1.11 -10.09
N ALA A 152 -10.52 0.67 -10.54
CA ALA A 152 -11.33 -0.30 -9.81
C ALA A 152 -10.57 -1.62 -9.56
N VAL A 153 -9.95 -2.20 -10.61
CA VAL A 153 -9.19 -3.45 -10.48
C VAL A 153 -8.00 -3.28 -9.55
N SER A 154 -7.23 -2.20 -9.68
CA SER A 154 -6.09 -1.94 -8.81
C SER A 154 -6.52 -1.79 -7.34
N CYS A 155 -7.60 -1.06 -7.09
CA CYS A 155 -8.10 -0.83 -5.73
C CYS A 155 -8.67 -2.10 -5.09
N VAL A 156 -9.36 -2.93 -5.87
CA VAL A 156 -9.85 -4.24 -5.38
C VAL A 156 -8.66 -5.15 -5.02
N LEU A 157 -7.66 -5.24 -5.88
CA LEU A 157 -6.47 -6.05 -5.61
C LEU A 157 -5.70 -5.53 -4.38
N PHE A 158 -5.60 -4.21 -4.23
CA PHE A 158 -5.00 -3.60 -3.05
C PHE A 158 -5.81 -3.85 -1.77
N GLY A 159 -7.13 -3.78 -1.85
CA GLY A 159 -7.98 -4.14 -0.71
C GLY A 159 -7.80 -5.60 -0.31
N LEU A 160 -7.75 -6.51 -1.30
CA LEU A 160 -7.66 -7.95 -1.08
C LEU A 160 -6.37 -8.38 -0.36
N ILE A 161 -5.27 -7.66 -0.45
CA ILE A 161 -4.06 -7.99 0.32
C ILE A 161 -4.20 -7.71 1.83
N HIS A 162 -5.28 -7.04 2.26
CA HIS A 162 -5.61 -6.78 3.68
C HIS A 162 -6.69 -7.72 4.21
N TRP A 163 -6.82 -8.90 3.58
CA TRP A 163 -7.88 -9.86 3.86
C TRP A 163 -7.87 -10.38 5.31
N SER A 164 -6.70 -10.50 5.94
CA SER A 164 -6.57 -10.97 7.32
C SER A 164 -7.24 -10.02 8.33
N GLY A 165 -7.29 -8.73 8.02
CA GLY A 165 -8.01 -7.73 8.79
C GLY A 165 -9.53 -7.83 8.71
N GLY A 166 -10.06 -8.65 7.76
CA GLY A 166 -11.48 -8.85 7.54
C GLY A 166 -12.09 -7.94 6.46
N LEU A 167 -13.36 -8.20 6.12
CA LEU A 167 -14.04 -7.54 5.02
C LEU A 167 -14.06 -6.00 5.15
N HIS A 168 -14.18 -5.48 6.35
CA HIS A 168 -14.14 -4.04 6.59
C HIS A 168 -12.76 -3.43 6.24
N ALA A 169 -11.66 -4.16 6.53
CA ALA A 169 -10.32 -3.74 6.15
C ALA A 169 -10.15 -3.74 4.62
N VAL A 170 -10.57 -4.82 3.97
CA VAL A 170 -10.56 -4.94 2.49
C VAL A 170 -11.28 -3.76 1.83
N LEU A 171 -12.48 -3.42 2.28
CA LEU A 171 -13.26 -2.35 1.67
C LEU A 171 -12.71 -0.96 2.00
N ALA A 172 -12.28 -0.71 3.24
CA ALA A 172 -11.71 0.58 3.63
C ALA A 172 -10.42 0.88 2.84
N THR A 173 -9.52 -0.10 2.71
CA THR A 173 -8.27 0.05 1.97
C THR A 173 -8.49 0.12 0.46
N ALA A 174 -9.48 -0.61 -0.08
CA ALA A 174 -9.87 -0.46 -1.48
C ALA A 174 -10.36 0.97 -1.78
N VAL A 175 -11.23 1.53 -0.94
CA VAL A 175 -11.71 2.92 -1.07
C VAL A 175 -10.57 3.92 -0.92
N TRP A 176 -9.70 3.72 0.07
CA TRP A 176 -8.50 4.56 0.25
C TRP A 176 -7.63 4.57 -1.00
N GLY A 177 -7.48 3.43 -1.67
CA GLY A 177 -6.64 3.26 -2.86
C GLY A 177 -7.03 4.09 -4.08
N VAL A 178 -8.27 4.58 -4.16
CA VAL A 178 -8.81 5.25 -5.35
C VAL A 178 -8.07 6.55 -5.68
N LEU A 179 -7.94 7.45 -4.71
CA LEU A 179 -7.30 8.75 -4.95
C LEU A 179 -5.80 8.65 -5.23
N PRO A 180 -5.00 7.84 -4.49
CA PRO A 180 -3.61 7.58 -4.86
C PRO A 180 -3.45 7.05 -6.29
N MET A 181 -4.28 6.09 -6.73
CA MET A 181 -4.22 5.59 -8.10
C MET A 181 -4.55 6.69 -9.13
N ILE A 182 -5.58 7.51 -8.89
CA ILE A 182 -5.91 8.64 -9.77
C ILE A 182 -4.74 9.63 -9.84
N SER A 183 -4.10 9.92 -8.72
CA SER A 183 -2.93 10.79 -8.65
C SER A 183 -1.80 10.26 -9.55
N VAL A 184 -1.48 8.98 -9.44
CA VAL A 184 -0.44 8.34 -10.27
C VAL A 184 -0.82 8.29 -11.75
N LEU A 185 -2.07 8.03 -12.08
CA LEU A 185 -2.52 8.08 -13.49
C LEU A 185 -2.40 9.47 -14.11
N LYS A 186 -2.54 10.54 -13.31
CA LYS A 186 -2.43 11.93 -13.77
C LYS A 186 -1.01 12.46 -13.80
N THR A 187 -0.16 12.02 -12.86
CA THR A 187 1.18 12.60 -12.66
C THR A 187 2.32 11.70 -13.11
N GLY A 188 2.09 10.39 -13.17
CA GLY A 188 3.12 9.37 -13.36
C GLY A 188 3.97 9.11 -12.11
N SER A 189 3.78 9.87 -11.02
CA SER A 189 4.62 9.81 -9.82
C SER A 189 3.88 9.23 -8.62
N ILE A 190 4.51 8.32 -7.90
CA ILE A 190 4.02 7.80 -6.62
C ILE A 190 4.38 8.68 -5.42
N LEU A 191 5.30 9.63 -5.57
CA LEU A 191 5.85 10.38 -4.43
C LEU A 191 4.80 11.04 -3.53
N PRO A 192 3.74 11.70 -4.06
CA PRO A 192 2.68 12.23 -3.20
C PRO A 192 1.92 11.14 -2.45
N ALA A 193 1.67 10.00 -3.12
CA ALA A 193 0.96 8.87 -2.52
C ALA A 193 1.78 8.24 -1.39
N VAL A 194 3.09 8.08 -1.55
CA VAL A 194 4.00 7.58 -0.50
C VAL A 194 3.92 8.45 0.76
N ILE A 195 4.02 9.79 0.61
CA ILE A 195 3.97 10.69 1.77
C ILE A 195 2.59 10.67 2.42
N ALA A 196 1.53 10.65 1.62
CA ALA A 196 0.17 10.62 2.13
C ALA A 196 -0.15 9.29 2.85
N HIS A 197 0.35 8.18 2.34
CA HIS A 197 0.23 6.86 2.96
C HIS A 197 0.94 6.86 4.31
N TRP A 198 2.21 7.26 4.33
CA TRP A 198 2.96 7.42 5.57
C TRP A 198 2.21 8.29 6.59
N ALA A 199 1.69 9.45 6.17
CA ALA A 199 0.96 10.34 7.07
C ALA A 199 -0.35 9.72 7.60
N THR A 200 -1.05 8.93 6.79
CA THR A 200 -2.28 8.24 7.18
C THR A 200 -1.99 7.16 8.23
N ASP A 201 -1.00 6.31 7.98
CA ASP A 201 -0.63 5.23 8.88
C ASP A 201 0.00 5.76 10.17
N PHE A 202 0.84 6.80 10.08
CA PHE A 202 1.34 7.49 11.25
C PHE A 202 0.19 8.02 12.13
N ALA A 203 -0.81 8.67 11.53
CA ALA A 203 -1.99 9.17 12.26
C ALA A 203 -2.86 8.04 12.84
N TYR A 204 -2.83 6.85 12.25
CA TYR A 204 -3.50 5.65 12.76
C TYR A 204 -2.77 5.05 13.97
N PHE A 205 -1.48 4.76 13.85
CA PHE A 205 -0.71 4.02 14.85
C PHE A 205 -0.20 4.86 16.02
N ILE A 206 -0.17 6.19 15.91
CA ILE A 206 0.26 7.06 17.01
C ILE A 206 -0.75 7.07 18.17
N ARG A 207 -1.99 6.68 17.92
CA ARG A 207 -3.05 6.58 18.95
C ARG A 207 -2.81 5.35 19.82
#